data_a10865695ae834dd9076595a9b6f43ce
#
_entry.id   a10865695ae834dd9076595a9b6f43ce
#
_cell.length_a   1.000
_cell.length_b   1.000
_cell.length_c   1.000
_cell.angle_alpha   90.00
_cell.angle_beta   90.00
_cell.angle_gamma   90.00
#
_symmetry.space_group_name_H-M   'P 1'
#
loop_
_entity.id
_entity.type
_entity.pdbx_description
1 polymer ?
#
loop_
_entity_poly.entity_id
_entity_poly.type
_entity_poly.pdbx_seq_one_letter_code
_entity_poly.pdbx_strand_id
1 'polypeptide(L)' 'MMYHIMEEASGAIVEHCDNLDEIIKDAKQLGGKHQVIDDNDNVLFDTMPNVSYKF' A
#
# COMPACT_ATOMS: atom_id res chain seq x y z
N MET A 1 -7.10 13.43 5.96
CA MET A 1 -5.83 12.67 5.94
C MET A 1 -5.61 12.06 4.58
N MET A 2 -4.40 12.03 4.12
CA MET A 2 -4.08 11.50 2.82
C MET A 2 -3.43 10.14 2.94
N TYR A 3 -3.76 9.27 2.03
CA TYR A 3 -3.17 7.94 1.96
C TYR A 3 -2.37 7.83 0.68
N HIS A 4 -1.38 6.95 0.67
CA HIS A 4 -0.48 6.82 -0.46
C HIS A 4 -0.23 5.35 -0.77
N ILE A 5 -0.01 5.05 -2.04
CA ILE A 5 0.44 3.72 -2.42
C ILE A 5 1.91 3.83 -2.74
N MET A 6 2.71 3.02 -2.06
CA MET A 6 4.15 2.98 -2.26
C MET A 6 4.53 1.65 -2.90
N GLU A 7 5.36 1.72 -3.93
CA GLU A 7 5.91 0.52 -4.53
C GLU A 7 7.09 0.06 -3.68
N GLU A 8 7.03 -1.17 -3.19
CA GLU A 8 8.04 -1.64 -2.24
C GLU A 8 9.41 -1.76 -2.85
N ALA A 9 9.48 -2.13 -4.11
CA ALA A 9 10.79 -2.36 -4.74
C ALA A 9 11.62 -1.08 -4.83
N SER A 10 10.96 0.04 -5.13
CA SER A 10 11.68 1.31 -5.34
C SER A 10 11.45 2.31 -4.22
N GLY A 11 10.45 2.10 -3.40
CA GLY A 11 10.05 3.09 -2.40
C GLY A 11 9.32 4.28 -2.99
N ALA A 12 8.96 4.23 -4.27
CA ALA A 12 8.32 5.36 -4.92
C ALA A 12 6.83 5.40 -4.60
N ILE A 13 6.30 6.60 -4.42
CA ILE A 13 4.87 6.79 -4.24
C ILE A 13 4.23 6.87 -5.61
N VAL A 14 3.27 5.99 -5.87
CA VAL A 14 2.64 5.91 -7.19
C VAL A 14 1.21 6.41 -7.21
N GLU A 15 0.61 6.62 -6.06
CA GLU A 15 -0.77 7.09 -6.00
C GLU A 15 -1.08 7.76 -4.68
N HIS A 16 -2.01 8.71 -4.68
CA HIS A 16 -2.50 9.39 -3.48
C HIS A 16 -4.02 9.38 -3.49
N CYS A 17 -4.63 9.27 -2.34
CA CYS A 17 -6.08 9.33 -2.22
C CYS A 17 -6.46 9.69 -0.79
N ASP A 18 -7.57 10.38 -0.62
CA ASP A 18 -8.05 10.73 0.71
C ASP A 18 -9.08 9.75 1.23
N ASN A 19 -9.33 8.66 0.51
CA ASN A 19 -10.30 7.65 0.90
C ASN A 19 -9.57 6.31 1.05
N LEU A 20 -9.55 5.78 2.27
CA LEU A 20 -8.80 4.56 2.55
C LEU A 20 -9.34 3.36 1.78
N ASP A 21 -10.65 3.22 1.72
CA ASP A 21 -11.23 2.06 1.03
C ASP A 21 -10.90 2.08 -0.45
N GLU A 22 -10.93 3.26 -1.06
CA GLU A 22 -10.63 3.38 -2.47
C GLU A 22 -9.16 3.11 -2.76
N ILE A 23 -8.26 3.61 -1.92
CA ILE A 23 -6.86 3.41 -2.20
C ILE A 23 -6.46 1.95 -1.99
N ILE A 24 -7.08 1.27 -1.04
CA ILE A 24 -6.83 -0.16 -0.87
C ILE A 24 -7.31 -0.92 -2.10
N LYS A 25 -8.47 -0.55 -2.63
CA LYS A 25 -8.98 -1.18 -3.83
C LYS A 25 -8.03 -0.96 -5.01
N ASP A 26 -7.52 0.24 -5.15
CA ASP A 26 -6.58 0.56 -6.21
C ASP A 26 -5.28 -0.22 -6.05
N ALA A 27 -4.78 -0.34 -4.83
CA ALA A 27 -3.58 -1.10 -4.56
C ALA A 27 -3.75 -2.56 -4.97
N LYS A 28 -4.91 -3.12 -4.67
CA LYS A 28 -5.19 -4.50 -5.06
C LYS A 28 -5.20 -4.68 -6.56
N GLN A 29 -5.69 -3.67 -7.28
CA GLN A 29 -5.72 -3.73 -8.75
C GLN A 29 -4.34 -3.61 -9.36
N LEU A 30 -3.46 -2.86 -8.73
CA LEU A 30 -2.10 -2.74 -9.22
C LEU A 30 -1.35 -4.05 -9.10
N GLY A 31 -1.65 -4.82 -8.09
CA GLY A 31 -0.93 -6.07 -7.87
C GLY A 31 0.52 -5.82 -7.48
N GLY A 32 1.31 -6.87 -7.54
CA GLY A 32 2.72 -6.75 -7.20
C GLY A 32 2.92 -6.39 -5.74
N LYS A 33 4.05 -5.82 -5.42
CA LYS A 33 4.38 -5.46 -4.05
C LYS A 33 4.14 -3.98 -3.84
N HIS A 34 2.98 -3.65 -3.30
CA HIS A 34 2.61 -2.28 -2.99
C HIS A 34 2.11 -2.22 -1.56
N GLN A 35 2.34 -1.10 -0.91
CA GLN A 35 1.84 -0.84 0.43
C GLN A 35 0.99 0.41 0.41
N VAL A 36 -0.06 0.42 1.22
CA VAL A 36 -0.83 1.63 1.47
C VAL A 36 -0.34 2.20 2.78
N ILE A 37 0.12 3.44 2.76
CA ILE A 37 0.64 4.10 3.95
C ILE A 37 -0.10 5.41 4.16
N ASP A 38 -0.04 5.93 5.38
CA ASP A 38 -0.63 7.22 5.69
C ASP A 38 0.44 8.31 5.72
N ASP A 39 0.05 9.50 6.15
CA ASP A 39 0.98 10.63 6.19
C ASP A 39 2.10 10.44 7.20
N ASN A 40 1.96 9.51 8.12
CA ASN A 40 2.97 9.22 9.12
C ASN A 40 3.80 7.98 8.79
N ASP A 41 3.68 7.50 7.56
CA ASP A 41 4.40 6.33 7.07
C ASP A 41 3.98 5.04 7.77
N ASN A 42 2.79 5.00 8.35
CA ASN A 42 2.26 3.77 8.90
C ASN A 42 1.71 2.91 7.77
N VAL A 43 2.08 1.64 7.74
CA VAL A 43 1.59 0.72 6.74
C VAL A 43 0.21 0.25 7.15
N LEU A 44 -0.78 0.56 6.33
CA LEU A 44 -2.17 0.22 6.61
C LEU A 44 -2.63 -1.01 5.86
N PHE A 45 -1.99 -1.32 4.74
CA PHE A 45 -2.35 -2.47 3.93
C PHE A 45 -1.17 -2.84 3.06
N ASP A 46 -0.99 -4.13 2.81
CA ASP A 46 0.10 -4.64 1.98
C ASP A 46 -0.50 -5.64 0.99
N THR A 47 -0.31 -5.41 -0.29
CA THR A 47 -0.89 -6.27 -1.32
C THR A 47 -0.21 -7.63 -1.39
N MET A 48 1.01 -7.71 -0.89
CA MET A 48 1.74 -8.97 -0.85
C MET A 48 2.06 -9.28 0.60
N PRO A 49 1.06 -9.68 1.36
CA PRO A 49 1.30 -9.96 2.76
C PRO A 49 2.36 -11.03 2.86
N ASN A 50 3.23 -10.84 3.78
CA ASN A 50 4.33 -11.74 3.92
C ASN A 50 3.91 -12.97 4.66
N VAL A 51 3.50 -13.97 3.93
CA VAL A 51 3.00 -15.18 4.55
C VAL A 51 4.10 -16.20 4.70
N SER A 52 5.25 -15.89 4.25
CA SER A 52 6.32 -16.86 4.22
C SER A 52 6.82 -17.19 5.60
N TYR A 53 6.50 -16.29 6.56
CA TYR A 53 6.98 -16.59 7.83
C TYR A 53 6.00 -17.23 8.68
N LYS A 54 5.09 -17.74 8.17
CA LYS A 54 4.33 -18.35 8.89
C LYS A 54 4.95 -19.44 9.21
N PHE A 55 5.50 -19.73 9.45
CA PHE A 55 6.19 -20.75 9.75
C PHE A 55 5.84 -21.28 10.79
#